data_efa3129758d2f00d094aa7f6968686a0
#
_entry.id   efa3129758d2f00d094aa7f6968686a0
#
_cell.length_a   1.000
_cell.length_b   1.000
_cell.length_c   1.000
_cell.angle_alpha   90.00
_cell.angle_beta   90.00
_cell.angle_gamma   90.00
#
_symmetry.space_group_name_H-M   'P 1'
#
loop_
_entity.id
_entity.type
_entity.pdbx_description
1 polymer ?
#
loop_
_entity_poly.entity_id
_entity_poly.type
_entity_poly.pdbx_seq_one_letter_code
_entity_poly.pdbx_strand_id
1 'polypeptide(L)'
;MRESHEVVGTSSHPLAGRTMTGAEMIVQVLADEGVDVIFGYSGGAILPTYDAIFVHNRDPRRRPIPLIVPANEQGAGFMAAGYARASGRVGVCVVTSGPGATNTVTPVRDSMADSVPMIVICGQVPTAAIGSDAFQEAPVSAIMGSVAKHVFLVTDPGRLEATVRTAFEIARTGRPGPVVIDIPKDVQNWQGTFHGHGRLPVPGYRSRLKQLEAHRLGERELGAFYAMLGDSARPLIYAGGGVINGDAAEALRAFAQALDLPVVTTLMGIGAVDTAAPRSLRMLGMHGAAFANYAVDDCDFLIAVAARFDDRVAAVPQRFAKSAKYFAHLDIDASEINKVKRVQWSHVGLVGPALVQLLEYGQARGFKRDWSAWHAHCAELKRAHAMNYDRQSTLIQPYYVI
;
A
#
# COMPACT_ATOMS: atom_id res chain seq x y z
N MET A 1 24.60 13.59 -25.97
CA MET A 1 25.38 13.32 -24.76
C MET A 1 24.92 11.97 -24.23
N ARG A 2 25.82 10.98 -24.23
CA ARG A 2 25.53 9.63 -23.71
C ARG A 2 25.69 9.70 -22.19
N GLU A 3 24.58 9.58 -21.45
CA GLU A 3 24.63 9.43 -20.00
C GLU A 3 25.23 8.06 -19.66
N SER A 4 26.34 8.11 -18.95
CA SER A 4 27.08 6.97 -18.43
C SER A 4 26.21 6.22 -17.43
N HIS A 5 26.03 4.91 -17.65
CA HIS A 5 25.39 3.99 -16.71
C HIS A 5 26.25 3.86 -15.45
N GLU A 6 25.83 4.45 -14.34
CA GLU A 6 26.38 4.12 -13.04
C GLU A 6 26.03 2.68 -12.68
N VAL A 7 27.03 1.81 -12.73
CA VAL A 7 26.98 0.43 -12.25
C VAL A 7 27.10 0.47 -10.73
N VAL A 8 25.99 0.34 -10.02
CA VAL A 8 26.00 0.15 -8.57
C VAL A 8 26.43 -1.29 -8.27
N GLY A 9 27.56 -1.41 -7.56
CA GLY A 9 28.12 -2.52 -6.82
C GLY A 9 27.86 -3.95 -7.31
N THR A 10 28.89 -4.61 -7.83
CA THR A 10 28.90 -6.00 -8.29
C THR A 10 28.98 -6.99 -7.13
N SER A 11 27.84 -7.36 -6.56
CA SER A 11 27.70 -8.68 -5.98
C SER A 11 27.29 -9.60 -7.14
N SER A 12 28.19 -10.49 -7.58
CA SER A 12 27.89 -11.38 -8.69
C SER A 12 26.82 -12.38 -8.26
N HIS A 13 25.60 -12.24 -8.82
CA HIS A 13 24.54 -13.22 -8.60
C HIS A 13 25.05 -14.63 -9.03
N PRO A 14 24.76 -15.72 -8.27
CA PRO A 14 25.31 -17.05 -8.56
C PRO A 14 24.97 -17.58 -9.97
N LEU A 15 23.91 -17.06 -10.58
CA LEU A 15 23.46 -17.45 -11.92
C LEU A 15 23.79 -16.40 -12.99
N ALA A 16 24.53 -15.32 -12.65
CA ALA A 16 24.93 -14.30 -13.61
C ALA A 16 25.80 -14.93 -14.72
N GLY A 17 25.58 -14.52 -15.96
CA GLY A 17 26.26 -15.07 -17.12
C GLY A 17 25.64 -16.35 -17.70
N ARG A 18 24.63 -16.95 -17.04
CA ARG A 18 23.93 -18.11 -17.59
C ARG A 18 22.93 -17.71 -18.67
N THR A 19 22.86 -18.53 -19.72
CA THR A 19 21.78 -18.45 -20.70
C THR A 19 20.50 -19.02 -20.12
N MET A 20 19.43 -18.24 -20.14
CA MET A 20 18.11 -18.59 -19.64
C MET A 20 17.03 -18.17 -20.64
N THR A 21 15.89 -18.83 -20.61
CA THR A 21 14.68 -18.32 -21.26
C THR A 21 14.13 -17.11 -20.51
N GLY A 22 13.35 -16.26 -21.18
CA GLY A 22 12.67 -15.13 -20.51
C GLY A 22 11.78 -15.62 -19.35
N ALA A 23 11.11 -16.75 -19.52
CA ALA A 23 10.31 -17.39 -18.47
C ALA A 23 11.15 -17.80 -17.24
N GLU A 24 12.32 -18.41 -17.46
CA GLU A 24 13.24 -18.75 -16.37
C GLU A 24 13.78 -17.49 -15.67
N MET A 25 14.05 -16.41 -16.42
CA MET A 25 14.46 -15.12 -15.86
C MET A 25 13.36 -14.52 -14.97
N ILE A 26 12.10 -14.56 -15.41
CA ILE A 26 10.95 -14.10 -14.61
C ILE A 26 10.95 -14.85 -13.26
N VAL A 27 10.94 -16.19 -13.28
CA VAL A 27 10.87 -17.00 -12.07
C VAL A 27 12.09 -16.77 -11.17
N GLN A 28 13.29 -16.63 -11.75
CA GLN A 28 14.49 -16.33 -10.97
C GLN A 28 14.39 -14.98 -10.28
N VAL A 29 13.90 -13.93 -10.97
CA VAL A 29 13.71 -12.61 -10.35
C VAL A 29 12.65 -12.67 -9.25
N LEU A 30 11.57 -13.45 -9.42
CA LEU A 30 10.60 -13.65 -8.34
C LEU A 30 11.26 -14.28 -7.09
N ALA A 31 12.13 -15.28 -7.29
CA ALA A 31 12.88 -15.87 -6.20
C ALA A 31 13.83 -14.87 -5.52
N ASP A 32 14.55 -14.07 -6.31
CA ASP A 32 15.47 -13.02 -5.82
C ASP A 32 14.74 -11.93 -5.01
N GLU A 33 13.53 -11.56 -5.43
CA GLU A 33 12.67 -10.58 -4.72
C GLU A 33 11.96 -11.19 -3.49
N GLY A 34 12.24 -12.46 -3.18
CA GLY A 34 11.75 -13.15 -1.99
C GLY A 34 10.30 -13.63 -2.08
N VAL A 35 9.79 -13.83 -3.29
CA VAL A 35 8.45 -14.40 -3.50
C VAL A 35 8.44 -15.83 -2.99
N ASP A 36 7.48 -16.15 -2.13
CA ASP A 36 7.34 -17.47 -1.50
C ASP A 36 6.00 -18.16 -1.84
N VAL A 37 5.12 -17.47 -2.57
CA VAL A 37 3.87 -18.01 -3.13
C VAL A 37 3.43 -17.19 -4.34
N ILE A 38 2.91 -17.87 -5.34
CA ILE A 38 2.30 -17.28 -6.53
C ILE A 38 0.84 -17.71 -6.57
N PHE A 39 -0.05 -16.77 -6.88
CA PHE A 39 -1.45 -17.03 -7.18
C PHE A 39 -1.66 -16.87 -8.69
N GLY A 40 -2.41 -17.74 -9.34
CA GLY A 40 -2.56 -17.57 -10.76
C GLY A 40 -3.55 -18.52 -11.41
N TYR A 41 -3.88 -18.25 -12.67
CA TYR A 41 -4.70 -19.09 -13.51
C TYR A 41 -4.06 -19.20 -14.89
N SER A 42 -3.85 -20.41 -15.35
CA SER A 42 -3.09 -20.69 -16.56
C SER A 42 -3.88 -20.37 -17.85
N GLY A 43 -3.15 -20.26 -18.96
CA GLY A 43 -3.69 -20.09 -20.29
C GLY A 43 -2.56 -20.00 -21.33
N GLY A 44 -2.88 -20.09 -22.59
CA GLY A 44 -1.92 -20.29 -23.69
C GLY A 44 -0.75 -19.32 -23.74
N ALA A 45 -0.97 -18.05 -23.43
CA ALA A 45 0.05 -17.01 -23.53
C ALA A 45 1.02 -16.98 -22.34
N ILE A 46 0.70 -17.61 -21.22
CA ILE A 46 1.53 -17.61 -19.98
C ILE A 46 2.18 -18.98 -19.69
N LEU A 47 1.89 -20.00 -20.49
CA LEU A 47 2.41 -21.36 -20.28
C LEU A 47 3.92 -21.43 -20.11
N PRO A 48 4.76 -20.72 -20.89
CA PRO A 48 6.21 -20.78 -20.68
C PRO A 48 6.63 -20.40 -19.27
N THR A 49 6.02 -19.37 -18.67
CA THR A 49 6.29 -18.97 -17.28
C THR A 49 5.79 -20.01 -16.28
N TYR A 50 4.64 -20.65 -16.52
CA TYR A 50 4.14 -21.75 -15.69
C TYR A 50 5.08 -22.94 -15.71
N ASP A 51 5.56 -23.35 -16.89
CA ASP A 51 6.54 -24.44 -17.02
C ASP A 51 7.82 -24.11 -16.25
N ALA A 52 8.31 -22.86 -16.35
CA ALA A 52 9.49 -22.42 -15.60
C ALA A 52 9.28 -22.47 -14.08
N ILE A 53 8.07 -22.16 -13.56
CA ILE A 53 7.75 -22.32 -12.13
C ILE A 53 7.85 -23.78 -11.71
N PHE A 54 7.30 -24.71 -12.49
CA PHE A 54 7.38 -26.14 -12.19
C PHE A 54 8.81 -26.68 -12.28
N VAL A 55 9.60 -26.22 -13.25
CA VAL A 55 11.03 -26.58 -13.35
C VAL A 55 11.80 -26.07 -12.14
N HIS A 56 11.58 -24.80 -11.74
CA HIS A 56 12.20 -24.22 -10.56
C HIS A 56 11.86 -25.02 -9.29
N ASN A 57 10.61 -25.42 -9.11
CA ASN A 57 10.13 -26.13 -7.93
C ASN A 57 10.61 -27.58 -7.84
N ARG A 58 11.06 -28.18 -8.97
CA ARG A 58 11.64 -29.54 -8.99
C ARG A 58 13.12 -29.57 -8.61
N ASP A 59 13.83 -28.43 -8.61
CA ASP A 59 15.25 -28.37 -8.21
C ASP A 59 15.36 -28.36 -6.68
N PRO A 60 15.86 -29.44 -6.04
CA PRO A 60 15.93 -29.53 -4.58
C PRO A 60 16.90 -28.53 -3.94
N ARG A 61 17.73 -27.86 -4.73
CA ARG A 61 18.67 -26.83 -4.27
C ARG A 61 18.01 -25.46 -4.17
N ARG A 62 16.80 -25.31 -4.66
CA ARG A 62 16.04 -24.05 -4.69
C ARG A 62 14.92 -24.11 -3.66
N ARG A 63 14.62 -22.95 -3.07
CA ARG A 63 13.40 -22.80 -2.29
C ARG A 63 12.22 -22.85 -3.25
N PRO A 64 11.26 -23.78 -3.07
CA PRO A 64 10.10 -23.83 -3.95
C PRO A 64 9.22 -22.61 -3.77
N ILE A 65 8.58 -22.19 -4.86
CA ILE A 65 7.56 -21.15 -4.89
C ILE A 65 6.22 -21.82 -5.23
N PRO A 66 5.39 -22.17 -4.24
CA PRO A 66 4.09 -22.77 -4.47
C PRO A 66 3.22 -21.93 -5.41
N LEU A 67 2.53 -22.58 -6.33
CA LEU A 67 1.54 -21.96 -7.21
C LEU A 67 0.15 -22.41 -6.76
N ILE A 68 -0.68 -21.43 -6.33
CA ILE A 68 -2.06 -21.66 -5.92
C ILE A 68 -2.98 -21.23 -7.06
N VAL A 69 -3.81 -22.16 -7.52
CA VAL A 69 -4.73 -21.95 -8.63
C VAL A 69 -6.16 -21.92 -8.09
N PRO A 70 -6.81 -20.74 -8.02
CA PRO A 70 -8.22 -20.61 -7.64
C PRO A 70 -9.17 -20.90 -8.81
N ALA A 71 -10.47 -20.71 -8.61
CA ALA A 71 -11.48 -20.96 -9.63
C ALA A 71 -11.42 -20.00 -10.84
N ASN A 72 -10.83 -18.80 -10.67
CA ASN A 72 -10.66 -17.78 -11.71
C ASN A 72 -9.55 -16.78 -11.37
N GLU A 73 -9.18 -15.94 -12.35
CA GLU A 73 -8.09 -14.95 -12.23
C GLU A 73 -8.42 -13.82 -11.24
N GLN A 74 -9.68 -13.43 -11.12
CA GLN A 74 -10.11 -12.44 -10.13
C GLN A 74 -9.83 -12.95 -8.71
N GLY A 75 -10.13 -14.22 -8.45
CA GLY A 75 -9.80 -14.90 -7.20
C GLY A 75 -8.29 -14.90 -6.94
N ALA A 76 -7.47 -15.19 -7.98
CA ALA A 76 -6.00 -15.14 -7.87
C ALA A 76 -5.50 -13.74 -7.47
N GLY A 77 -6.02 -12.70 -8.11
CA GLY A 77 -5.68 -11.32 -7.79
C GLY A 77 -6.07 -10.95 -6.35
N PHE A 78 -7.27 -11.32 -5.88
CA PHE A 78 -7.66 -11.08 -4.49
C PHE A 78 -6.87 -11.90 -3.47
N MET A 79 -6.47 -13.14 -3.80
CA MET A 79 -5.57 -13.92 -2.96
C MET A 79 -4.20 -13.24 -2.83
N ALA A 80 -3.63 -12.74 -3.94
CA ALA A 80 -2.38 -11.98 -3.92
C ALA A 80 -2.51 -10.70 -3.08
N ALA A 81 -3.61 -9.96 -3.23
CA ALA A 81 -3.88 -8.77 -2.43
C ALA A 81 -4.05 -9.10 -0.93
N GLY A 82 -4.78 -10.17 -0.60
CA GLY A 82 -4.95 -10.65 0.78
C GLY A 82 -3.63 -11.09 1.40
N TYR A 83 -2.80 -11.81 0.64
CA TYR A 83 -1.45 -12.18 1.06
C TYR A 83 -0.58 -10.95 1.36
N ALA A 84 -0.61 -9.93 0.48
CA ALA A 84 0.16 -8.72 0.69
C ALA A 84 -0.27 -7.96 1.95
N ARG A 85 -1.59 -7.85 2.21
CA ARG A 85 -2.12 -7.22 3.42
C ARG A 85 -1.71 -7.97 4.70
N ALA A 86 -1.73 -9.29 4.67
CA ALA A 86 -1.45 -10.11 5.86
C ALA A 86 0.04 -10.25 6.15
N SER A 87 0.89 -10.31 5.11
CA SER A 87 2.32 -10.57 5.25
C SER A 87 3.22 -9.34 5.22
N GLY A 88 2.71 -8.19 4.73
CA GLY A 88 3.51 -7.00 4.45
C GLY A 88 4.44 -7.15 3.23
N ARG A 89 4.33 -8.25 2.47
CA ARG A 89 5.13 -8.53 1.28
C ARG A 89 4.38 -8.18 0.01
N VAL A 90 5.08 -8.16 -1.13
CA VAL A 90 4.44 -7.98 -2.43
C VAL A 90 3.68 -9.25 -2.82
N GLY A 91 2.38 -9.13 -3.07
CA GLY A 91 1.58 -10.24 -3.59
C GLY A 91 1.82 -10.43 -5.08
N VAL A 92 1.89 -11.68 -5.55
CA VAL A 92 2.17 -11.99 -6.96
C VAL A 92 1.03 -12.79 -7.58
N CYS A 93 0.48 -12.26 -8.67
CA CYS A 93 -0.55 -12.91 -9.48
C CYS A 93 -0.02 -13.13 -10.91
N VAL A 94 -0.19 -14.34 -11.44
CA VAL A 94 0.28 -14.71 -12.80
C VAL A 94 -0.88 -15.24 -13.62
N VAL A 95 -1.21 -14.57 -14.72
CA VAL A 95 -2.41 -14.84 -15.54
C VAL A 95 -2.11 -14.80 -17.02
N THR A 96 -3.01 -15.33 -17.84
CA THR A 96 -2.87 -15.31 -19.31
C THR A 96 -3.31 -13.98 -19.92
N SER A 97 -3.25 -13.86 -21.25
CA SER A 97 -3.71 -12.72 -22.04
C SER A 97 -5.23 -12.56 -22.02
N GLY A 98 -5.71 -11.48 -22.62
CA GLY A 98 -7.13 -11.23 -22.85
C GLY A 98 -7.99 -11.35 -21.59
N PRO A 99 -8.88 -12.35 -21.53
CA PRO A 99 -9.76 -12.54 -20.37
C PRO A 99 -8.99 -12.76 -19.08
N GLY A 100 -7.81 -13.40 -19.10
CA GLY A 100 -6.98 -13.57 -17.94
C GLY A 100 -6.53 -12.24 -17.33
N ALA A 101 -6.02 -11.34 -18.16
CA ALA A 101 -5.62 -10.01 -17.74
C ALA A 101 -6.83 -9.18 -17.28
N THR A 102 -7.92 -9.14 -18.07
CA THR A 102 -9.10 -8.30 -17.77
C THR A 102 -9.84 -8.74 -16.51
N ASN A 103 -9.83 -10.02 -16.17
CA ASN A 103 -10.39 -10.53 -14.90
C ASN A 103 -9.63 -10.02 -13.67
N THR A 104 -8.40 -9.53 -13.81
CA THR A 104 -7.65 -8.97 -12.69
C THR A 104 -7.86 -7.46 -12.47
N VAL A 105 -8.68 -6.80 -13.29
CA VAL A 105 -8.95 -5.34 -13.17
C VAL A 105 -9.49 -4.98 -11.78
N THR A 106 -10.46 -5.73 -11.27
CA THR A 106 -11.08 -5.46 -9.97
C THR A 106 -10.07 -5.55 -8.82
N PRO A 107 -9.32 -6.66 -8.63
CA PRO A 107 -8.32 -6.74 -7.56
C PRO A 107 -7.16 -5.73 -7.73
N VAL A 108 -6.79 -5.38 -8.97
CA VAL A 108 -5.80 -4.31 -9.22
C VAL A 108 -6.34 -2.96 -8.75
N ARG A 109 -7.59 -2.62 -9.12
CA ARG A 109 -8.21 -1.35 -8.69
C ARG A 109 -8.39 -1.27 -7.17
N ASP A 110 -8.80 -2.37 -6.54
CA ASP A 110 -8.93 -2.49 -5.09
C ASP A 110 -7.57 -2.28 -4.40
N SER A 111 -6.54 -2.98 -4.88
CA SER A 111 -5.18 -2.84 -4.37
C SER A 111 -4.62 -1.41 -4.54
N MET A 112 -4.95 -0.73 -5.65
CA MET A 112 -4.56 0.66 -5.85
C MET A 112 -5.26 1.60 -4.87
N ALA A 113 -6.55 1.37 -4.62
CA ALA A 113 -7.31 2.16 -3.66
C ALA A 113 -6.75 2.04 -2.24
N ASP A 114 -6.39 0.83 -1.82
CA ASP A 114 -5.92 0.53 -0.46
C ASP A 114 -4.40 0.57 -0.30
N SER A 115 -3.67 0.99 -1.34
CA SER A 115 -2.21 1.07 -1.31
C SER A 115 -1.53 -0.28 -0.99
N VAL A 116 -2.03 -1.35 -1.62
CA VAL A 116 -1.54 -2.72 -1.45
C VAL A 116 -0.48 -3.02 -2.51
N PRO A 117 0.75 -3.39 -2.14
CA PRO A 117 1.80 -3.73 -3.10
C PRO A 117 1.49 -5.08 -3.76
N MET A 118 1.29 -5.09 -5.07
CA MET A 118 0.99 -6.29 -5.84
C MET A 118 1.68 -6.25 -7.21
N ILE A 119 2.13 -7.40 -7.69
CA ILE A 119 2.59 -7.60 -9.06
C ILE A 119 1.59 -8.51 -9.77
N VAL A 120 1.12 -8.07 -10.93
CA VAL A 120 0.36 -8.91 -11.85
C VAL A 120 1.19 -9.13 -13.10
N ILE A 121 1.56 -10.37 -13.38
CA ILE A 121 2.25 -10.77 -14.59
C ILE A 121 1.19 -11.35 -15.53
N CYS A 122 0.96 -10.63 -16.64
CA CYS A 122 0.06 -11.07 -17.69
C CYS A 122 0.88 -11.65 -18.86
N GLY A 123 0.52 -12.82 -19.35
CA GLY A 123 0.96 -13.24 -20.68
C GLY A 123 0.27 -12.38 -21.74
N GLN A 124 0.95 -12.13 -22.85
CA GLN A 124 0.39 -11.43 -24.02
C GLN A 124 0.58 -12.28 -25.28
N VAL A 125 -0.20 -12.02 -26.31
CA VAL A 125 0.03 -12.58 -27.64
C VAL A 125 1.46 -12.24 -28.12
N PRO A 126 2.06 -13.00 -29.05
CA PRO A 126 3.39 -12.67 -29.56
C PRO A 126 3.49 -11.24 -30.04
N THR A 127 4.65 -10.61 -29.90
CA THR A 127 4.87 -9.18 -30.26
C THR A 127 4.37 -8.82 -31.65
N ALA A 128 4.56 -9.71 -32.65
CA ALA A 128 4.11 -9.50 -34.03
C ALA A 128 2.57 -9.54 -34.19
N ALA A 129 1.84 -10.06 -33.23
CA ALA A 129 0.38 -10.16 -33.23
C ALA A 129 -0.32 -9.05 -32.45
N ILE A 130 0.42 -8.25 -31.70
CA ILE A 130 -0.16 -7.14 -30.93
C ILE A 130 -0.78 -6.10 -31.89
N GLY A 131 -2.05 -5.76 -31.65
CA GLY A 131 -2.81 -4.80 -32.45
C GLY A 131 -3.48 -5.42 -33.70
N SER A 132 -3.51 -6.75 -33.79
CA SER A 132 -4.15 -7.46 -34.92
C SER A 132 -5.50 -8.12 -34.57
N ASP A 133 -6.04 -7.83 -33.39
CA ASP A 133 -7.23 -8.51 -32.85
C ASP A 133 -7.06 -10.04 -32.73
N ALA A 134 -5.84 -10.46 -32.38
CA ALA A 134 -5.51 -11.87 -32.22
C ALA A 134 -6.35 -12.55 -31.14
N PHE A 135 -6.49 -13.88 -31.22
CA PHE A 135 -7.26 -14.63 -30.22
C PHE A 135 -6.78 -14.36 -28.80
N GLN A 136 -7.68 -13.92 -27.95
CA GLN A 136 -7.41 -13.52 -26.55
C GLN A 136 -6.38 -12.37 -26.42
N GLU A 137 -6.29 -11.50 -27.40
CA GLU A 137 -5.59 -10.23 -27.23
C GLU A 137 -6.46 -9.24 -26.41
N ALA A 138 -5.82 -8.43 -25.59
CA ALA A 138 -6.43 -7.24 -24.99
C ALA A 138 -5.39 -6.12 -24.86
N PRO A 139 -5.81 -4.85 -24.99
CA PRO A 139 -4.93 -3.70 -24.81
C PRO A 139 -4.65 -3.47 -23.31
N VAL A 140 -3.89 -4.38 -22.67
CA VAL A 140 -3.67 -4.44 -21.21
C VAL A 140 -3.13 -3.12 -20.67
N SER A 141 -2.20 -2.48 -21.39
CA SER A 141 -1.63 -1.20 -20.96
C SER A 141 -2.68 -0.09 -20.89
N ALA A 142 -3.64 -0.05 -21.82
CA ALA A 142 -4.72 0.94 -21.80
C ALA A 142 -5.73 0.65 -20.67
N ILE A 143 -6.12 -0.61 -20.50
CA ILE A 143 -7.09 -1.03 -19.47
C ILE A 143 -6.52 -0.81 -18.08
N MET A 144 -5.32 -1.33 -17.82
CA MET A 144 -4.69 -1.30 -16.50
C MET A 144 -4.07 0.05 -16.16
N GLY A 145 -3.73 0.87 -17.15
CA GLY A 145 -3.14 2.19 -16.96
C GLY A 145 -3.99 3.15 -16.14
N SER A 146 -5.30 2.96 -16.11
CA SER A 146 -6.23 3.77 -15.32
C SER A 146 -6.46 3.25 -13.89
N VAL A 147 -6.06 2.01 -13.59
CA VAL A 147 -6.39 1.34 -12.31
C VAL A 147 -5.16 0.85 -11.55
N ALA A 148 -4.00 0.74 -12.21
CA ALA A 148 -2.74 0.33 -11.60
C ALA A 148 -1.84 1.53 -11.26
N LYS A 149 -0.89 1.33 -10.38
CA LYS A 149 0.17 2.31 -10.08
C LYS A 149 1.12 2.49 -11.26
N HIS A 150 1.43 1.40 -11.95
CA HIS A 150 2.24 1.39 -13.17
C HIS A 150 1.96 0.17 -14.02
N VAL A 151 2.19 0.29 -15.33
CA VAL A 151 2.05 -0.82 -16.29
C VAL A 151 3.27 -0.86 -17.20
N PHE A 152 3.84 -2.04 -17.38
CA PHE A 152 4.89 -2.31 -18.33
C PHE A 152 4.38 -3.23 -19.44
N LEU A 153 4.64 -2.89 -20.70
CA LEU A 153 4.58 -3.82 -21.83
C LEU A 153 6.01 -4.12 -22.25
N VAL A 154 6.42 -5.39 -22.18
CA VAL A 154 7.81 -5.80 -22.42
C VAL A 154 7.97 -6.34 -23.84
N THR A 155 8.22 -5.48 -24.79
CA THR A 155 8.47 -5.87 -26.21
C THR A 155 9.95 -6.11 -26.52
N ASP A 156 10.86 -5.62 -25.68
CA ASP A 156 12.30 -5.86 -25.78
C ASP A 156 12.73 -6.90 -24.72
N PRO A 157 13.04 -8.15 -25.11
CA PRO A 157 13.40 -9.19 -24.17
C PRO A 157 14.68 -8.91 -23.39
N GLY A 158 15.61 -8.09 -23.92
CA GLY A 158 16.81 -7.67 -23.20
C GLY A 158 16.52 -6.78 -21.98
N ARG A 159 15.32 -6.23 -21.88
CA ARG A 159 14.87 -5.40 -20.73
C ARG A 159 14.04 -6.19 -19.72
N LEU A 160 13.72 -7.46 -19.99
CA LEU A 160 12.77 -8.24 -19.17
C LEU A 160 13.18 -8.32 -17.71
N GLU A 161 14.41 -8.76 -17.42
CA GLU A 161 14.92 -8.87 -16.06
C GLU A 161 14.84 -7.54 -15.28
N ALA A 162 15.38 -6.48 -15.89
CA ALA A 162 15.37 -5.15 -15.30
C ALA A 162 13.94 -4.62 -15.09
N THR A 163 13.00 -4.96 -15.98
CA THR A 163 11.59 -4.57 -15.87
C THR A 163 10.93 -5.22 -14.65
N VAL A 164 11.10 -6.54 -14.48
CA VAL A 164 10.49 -7.26 -13.34
C VAL A 164 11.03 -6.71 -12.01
N ARG A 165 12.35 -6.51 -11.88
CA ARG A 165 12.96 -5.91 -10.67
C ARG A 165 12.45 -4.49 -10.41
N THR A 166 12.31 -3.68 -11.46
CA THR A 166 11.77 -2.31 -11.35
C THR A 166 10.31 -2.31 -10.94
N ALA A 167 9.52 -3.27 -11.42
CA ALA A 167 8.12 -3.42 -11.02
C ALA A 167 7.99 -3.66 -9.52
N PHE A 168 8.81 -4.52 -8.92
CA PHE A 168 8.85 -4.74 -7.47
C PHE A 168 9.25 -3.48 -6.71
N GLU A 169 10.27 -2.74 -7.18
CA GLU A 169 10.65 -1.46 -6.59
C GLU A 169 9.47 -0.49 -6.59
N ILE A 170 8.80 -0.31 -7.73
CA ILE A 170 7.66 0.61 -7.84
C ILE A 170 6.49 0.15 -6.96
N ALA A 171 6.20 -1.16 -6.90
CA ALA A 171 5.08 -1.67 -6.13
C ALA A 171 5.19 -1.32 -4.63
N ARG A 172 6.39 -1.39 -4.05
CA ARG A 172 6.62 -1.26 -2.60
C ARG A 172 7.13 0.10 -2.12
N THR A 173 7.57 1.01 -3.02
CA THR A 173 8.17 2.29 -2.62
C THR A 173 7.24 3.48 -2.85
N GLY A 174 7.44 4.57 -2.13
CA GLY A 174 6.50 5.68 -2.06
C GLY A 174 5.15 5.20 -1.49
N ARG A 175 4.03 5.68 -2.03
CA ARG A 175 2.74 5.05 -1.76
C ARG A 175 2.71 3.67 -2.42
N PRO A 176 2.61 2.54 -1.69
CA PRO A 176 2.55 1.22 -2.29
C PRO A 176 1.35 1.05 -3.24
N GLY A 177 1.45 0.11 -4.18
CA GLY A 177 0.34 -0.14 -5.11
C GLY A 177 0.66 -1.21 -6.14
N PRO A 178 -0.34 -1.63 -6.92
CA PRO A 178 -0.20 -2.69 -7.90
C PRO A 178 0.57 -2.24 -9.15
N VAL A 179 1.44 -3.12 -9.65
CA VAL A 179 2.14 -2.95 -10.93
C VAL A 179 1.81 -4.13 -11.82
N VAL A 180 1.46 -3.85 -13.07
CA VAL A 180 1.14 -4.86 -14.07
C VAL A 180 2.28 -4.97 -15.05
N ILE A 181 2.68 -6.20 -15.39
CA ILE A 181 3.72 -6.50 -16.37
C ILE A 181 3.10 -7.38 -17.44
N ASP A 182 2.95 -6.83 -18.62
CA ASP A 182 2.38 -7.49 -19.80
C ASP A 182 3.53 -8.03 -20.68
N ILE A 183 3.63 -9.38 -20.80
CA ILE A 183 4.80 -10.04 -21.35
C ILE A 183 4.40 -10.94 -22.51
N PRO A 184 4.74 -10.58 -23.76
CA PRO A 184 4.48 -11.40 -24.94
C PRO A 184 5.10 -12.80 -24.85
N LYS A 185 4.41 -13.77 -25.45
CA LYS A 185 4.80 -15.19 -25.41
C LYS A 185 6.19 -15.43 -26.04
N ASP A 186 6.52 -14.74 -27.10
CA ASP A 186 7.83 -14.81 -27.74
C ASP A 186 8.95 -14.24 -26.85
N VAL A 187 8.67 -13.20 -26.05
CA VAL A 187 9.59 -12.68 -25.03
C VAL A 187 9.83 -13.70 -23.93
N GLN A 188 8.80 -14.44 -23.47
CA GLN A 188 8.96 -15.52 -22.49
C GLN A 188 9.82 -16.68 -23.03
N ASN A 189 9.72 -16.97 -24.33
CA ASN A 189 10.47 -18.03 -24.99
C ASN A 189 11.88 -17.61 -25.45
N TRP A 190 12.15 -16.30 -25.51
CA TRP A 190 13.46 -15.79 -25.91
C TRP A 190 14.56 -16.29 -24.96
N GLN A 191 15.75 -16.55 -25.52
CA GLN A 191 16.91 -16.95 -24.76
C GLN A 191 17.97 -15.87 -24.74
N GLY A 192 18.50 -15.58 -23.56
CA GLY A 192 19.55 -14.58 -23.39
C GLY A 192 20.32 -14.77 -22.08
N THR A 193 21.27 -13.86 -21.87
CA THR A 193 22.13 -13.89 -20.68
C THR A 193 21.37 -13.29 -19.48
N PHE A 194 21.30 -14.03 -18.39
CA PHE A 194 20.81 -13.52 -17.10
C PHE A 194 21.91 -12.72 -16.42
N HIS A 195 21.61 -11.50 -16.00
CA HIS A 195 22.59 -10.59 -15.38
C HIS A 195 22.61 -10.67 -13.86
N GLY A 196 21.50 -11.07 -13.24
CA GLY A 196 21.35 -11.14 -11.78
C GLY A 196 21.17 -9.78 -11.10
N HIS A 197 21.09 -8.71 -11.86
CA HIS A 197 20.96 -7.35 -11.35
C HIS A 197 20.37 -6.42 -12.42
N GLY A 198 20.22 -5.17 -12.07
CA GLY A 198 19.77 -4.12 -12.98
C GLY A 198 18.32 -3.69 -12.76
N ARG A 199 18.07 -2.43 -13.02
CA ARG A 199 16.75 -1.80 -12.97
C ARG A 199 16.62 -0.78 -14.08
N LEU A 200 15.41 -0.61 -14.60
CA LEU A 200 15.13 0.39 -15.61
C LEU A 200 15.34 1.81 -15.05
N PRO A 201 15.81 2.75 -15.86
CA PRO A 201 15.73 4.16 -15.56
C PRO A 201 14.24 4.58 -15.58
N VAL A 202 13.74 5.09 -14.46
CA VAL A 202 12.41 5.71 -14.34
C VAL A 202 12.63 7.18 -14.02
N PRO A 203 12.51 8.08 -15.02
CA PRO A 203 12.85 9.48 -14.84
C PRO A 203 12.14 10.13 -13.67
N GLY A 204 12.89 10.80 -12.79
CA GLY A 204 12.36 11.50 -11.62
C GLY A 204 11.87 10.61 -10.47
N TYR A 205 11.66 9.30 -10.67
CA TYR A 205 11.06 8.45 -9.64
C TYR A 205 11.96 8.31 -8.40
N ARG A 206 13.20 7.83 -8.58
CA ARG A 206 14.14 7.61 -7.46
C ARG A 206 14.58 8.91 -6.78
N SER A 207 14.71 10.01 -7.54
CA SER A 207 14.98 11.32 -6.95
C SER A 207 13.84 11.80 -6.07
N ARG A 208 12.60 11.57 -6.47
CA ARG A 208 11.41 11.86 -5.64
C ARG A 208 11.39 11.01 -4.37
N LEU A 209 11.69 9.71 -4.46
CA LEU A 209 11.80 8.86 -3.27
C LEU A 209 12.83 9.40 -2.28
N LYS A 210 14.04 9.74 -2.76
CA LYS A 210 15.09 10.34 -1.92
C LYS A 210 14.65 11.65 -1.28
N GLN A 211 13.89 12.49 -1.99
CA GLN A 211 13.31 13.72 -1.43
C GLN A 211 12.31 13.43 -0.31
N LEU A 212 11.41 12.45 -0.49
CA LEU A 212 10.45 12.04 0.55
C LEU A 212 11.16 11.49 1.80
N GLU A 213 12.22 10.69 1.60
CA GLU A 213 13.03 10.13 2.69
C GLU A 213 13.84 11.21 3.43
N ALA A 214 14.34 12.20 2.70
CA ALA A 214 15.16 13.27 3.26
C ALA A 214 14.34 14.41 3.86
N HIS A 215 13.05 14.52 3.54
CA HIS A 215 12.21 15.62 4.00
C HIS A 215 12.09 15.60 5.54
N ARG A 216 12.38 16.73 6.14
CA ARG A 216 12.27 16.97 7.59
C ARG A 216 11.46 18.23 7.84
N LEU A 217 10.69 18.20 8.93
CA LEU A 217 9.94 19.38 9.39
C LEU A 217 10.90 20.45 9.88
N GLY A 218 10.72 21.65 9.37
CA GLY A 218 11.46 22.82 9.84
C GLY A 218 10.87 23.41 11.13
N GLU A 219 11.63 24.26 11.80
CA GLU A 219 11.24 24.94 13.05
C GLU A 219 9.89 25.65 12.93
N ARG A 220 9.64 26.31 11.78
CA ARG A 220 8.38 27.02 11.51
C ARG A 220 7.19 26.07 11.41
N GLU A 221 7.38 24.94 10.77
CA GLU A 221 6.31 23.92 10.60
C GLU A 221 5.99 23.24 11.93
N LEU A 222 7.02 22.87 12.71
CA LEU A 222 6.88 22.34 14.05
C LEU A 222 6.18 23.32 14.98
N GLY A 223 6.60 24.58 14.98
CA GLY A 223 5.98 25.64 15.77
C GLY A 223 4.51 25.88 15.41
N ALA A 224 4.18 25.89 14.10
CA ALA A 224 2.81 26.05 13.63
C ALA A 224 1.90 24.89 14.08
N PHE A 225 2.38 23.64 14.02
CA PHE A 225 1.64 22.48 14.53
C PHE A 225 1.33 22.64 16.03
N TYR A 226 2.34 22.98 16.84
CA TYR A 226 2.17 23.12 18.27
C TYR A 226 1.36 24.35 18.67
N ALA A 227 1.34 25.41 17.86
CA ALA A 227 0.43 26.53 18.08
C ALA A 227 -1.03 26.11 17.93
N MET A 228 -1.37 25.33 16.90
CA MET A 228 -2.72 24.76 16.73
C MET A 228 -3.08 23.78 17.86
N LEU A 229 -2.15 22.91 18.23
CA LEU A 229 -2.37 21.96 19.32
C LEU A 229 -2.57 22.69 20.65
N GLY A 230 -1.81 23.74 20.90
CA GLY A 230 -1.95 24.59 22.12
C GLY A 230 -3.25 25.39 22.17
N ASP A 231 -3.84 25.73 21.03
CA ASP A 231 -5.13 26.44 20.93
C ASP A 231 -6.35 25.50 20.91
N SER A 232 -6.09 24.19 20.85
CA SER A 232 -7.12 23.15 20.86
C SER A 232 -7.55 22.78 22.26
N ALA A 233 -8.80 22.36 22.43
CA ALA A 233 -9.35 21.75 23.63
C ALA A 233 -9.73 20.27 23.43
N ARG A 234 -9.93 19.85 22.19
CA ARG A 234 -10.40 18.50 21.82
C ARG A 234 -9.64 17.93 20.62
N PRO A 235 -8.30 17.77 20.74
CA PRO A 235 -7.49 17.19 19.68
C PRO A 235 -7.78 15.70 19.50
N LEU A 236 -7.75 15.22 18.24
CA LEU A 236 -7.99 13.84 17.91
C LEU A 236 -7.06 13.38 16.79
N ILE A 237 -6.41 12.25 16.95
CA ILE A 237 -5.64 11.59 15.89
C ILE A 237 -6.57 10.70 15.07
N TYR A 238 -6.48 10.85 13.74
CA TYR A 238 -7.15 10.01 12.75
C TYR A 238 -6.10 9.22 11.97
N ALA A 239 -5.88 7.95 12.35
CA ALA A 239 -4.81 7.11 11.82
C ALA A 239 -5.32 6.21 10.68
N GLY A 240 -4.66 6.29 9.52
CA GLY A 240 -4.96 5.49 8.34
C GLY A 240 -4.03 4.30 8.13
N GLY A 241 -4.27 3.54 7.06
CA GLY A 241 -3.49 2.36 6.68
C GLY A 241 -2.02 2.63 6.36
N GLY A 242 -1.68 3.87 5.97
CA GLY A 242 -0.30 4.25 5.72
C GLY A 242 0.58 4.26 6.98
N VAL A 243 -0.02 4.28 8.18
CA VAL A 243 0.72 4.06 9.44
C VAL A 243 1.29 2.65 9.50
N ILE A 244 0.51 1.65 9.06
CA ILE A 244 0.94 0.25 9.01
C ILE A 244 1.94 0.06 7.86
N ASN A 245 1.59 0.50 6.65
CA ASN A 245 2.41 0.35 5.45
C ASN A 245 3.77 1.07 5.56
N GLY A 246 3.84 2.14 6.33
CA GLY A 246 5.05 2.95 6.57
C GLY A 246 5.82 2.57 7.83
N ASP A 247 5.47 1.45 8.49
CA ASP A 247 6.07 0.99 9.76
C ASP A 247 6.15 2.10 10.83
N ALA A 248 5.10 2.93 10.90
CA ALA A 248 5.04 4.10 11.76
C ALA A 248 4.18 3.89 13.03
N ALA A 249 3.72 2.67 13.28
CA ALA A 249 2.80 2.38 14.39
C ALA A 249 3.44 2.65 15.77
N GLU A 250 4.72 2.35 15.95
CA GLU A 250 5.43 2.64 17.19
C GLU A 250 5.58 4.14 17.43
N ALA A 251 5.99 4.89 16.39
CA ALA A 251 6.09 6.35 16.46
C ALA A 251 4.74 7.01 16.75
N LEU A 252 3.66 6.51 16.14
CA LEU A 252 2.29 6.99 16.41
C LEU A 252 1.89 6.75 17.87
N ARG A 253 2.14 5.55 18.40
CA ARG A 253 1.84 5.22 19.80
C ARG A 253 2.62 6.09 20.78
N ALA A 254 3.92 6.28 20.53
CA ALA A 254 4.76 7.15 21.36
C ALA A 254 4.27 8.61 21.33
N PHE A 255 3.93 9.12 20.15
CA PHE A 255 3.39 10.48 19.97
C PHE A 255 2.04 10.64 20.69
N ALA A 256 1.09 9.73 20.45
CA ALA A 256 -0.22 9.77 21.09
C ALA A 256 -0.14 9.64 22.62
N GLN A 257 0.76 8.79 23.14
CA GLN A 257 0.96 8.60 24.57
C GLN A 257 1.58 9.82 25.23
N ALA A 258 2.64 10.37 24.65
CA ALA A 258 3.37 11.49 25.25
C ALA A 258 2.53 12.78 25.31
N LEU A 259 1.66 12.98 24.33
CA LEU A 259 0.76 14.14 24.24
C LEU A 259 -0.64 13.85 24.77
N ASP A 260 -0.89 12.64 25.27
CA ASP A 260 -2.17 12.16 25.81
C ASP A 260 -3.35 12.37 24.85
N LEU A 261 -3.17 12.04 23.56
CA LEU A 261 -4.17 12.25 22.52
C LEU A 261 -5.00 10.99 22.26
N PRO A 262 -6.35 11.09 22.17
CA PRO A 262 -7.18 9.99 21.72
C PRO A 262 -6.96 9.70 20.23
N VAL A 263 -7.21 8.45 19.81
CA VAL A 263 -6.96 7.95 18.46
C VAL A 263 -8.19 7.22 17.92
N VAL A 264 -8.63 7.59 16.73
CA VAL A 264 -9.52 6.78 15.87
C VAL A 264 -8.73 6.20 14.70
N THR A 265 -9.13 5.03 14.20
CA THR A 265 -8.47 4.39 13.07
C THR A 265 -9.42 4.16 11.91
N THR A 266 -8.90 4.17 10.67
CA THR A 266 -9.63 3.59 9.54
C THR A 266 -9.65 2.07 9.66
N LEU A 267 -10.42 1.38 8.81
CA LEU A 267 -10.35 -0.09 8.68
C LEU A 267 -8.91 -0.56 8.42
N MET A 268 -8.21 0.08 7.49
CA MET A 268 -6.82 -0.24 7.16
C MET A 268 -5.79 0.20 8.23
N GLY A 269 -6.20 1.06 9.16
CA GLY A 269 -5.38 1.51 10.29
C GLY A 269 -5.56 0.67 11.55
N ILE A 270 -6.44 -0.34 11.56
CA ILE A 270 -6.61 -1.26 12.68
C ILE A 270 -5.28 -2.00 12.94
N GLY A 271 -4.84 -2.00 14.19
CA GLY A 271 -3.53 -2.53 14.59
C GLY A 271 -2.45 -1.44 14.79
N ALA A 272 -2.66 -0.21 14.30
CA ALA A 272 -1.73 0.90 14.56
C ALA A 272 -1.63 1.23 16.05
N VAL A 273 -2.74 1.12 16.79
CA VAL A 273 -2.82 1.26 18.24
C VAL A 273 -3.54 0.08 18.87
N ASP A 274 -3.26 -0.20 20.15
CA ASP A 274 -4.01 -1.20 20.90
C ASP A 274 -5.48 -0.76 21.04
N THR A 275 -6.38 -1.58 20.52
CA THR A 275 -7.83 -1.33 20.51
C THR A 275 -8.41 -1.27 21.92
N ALA A 276 -7.79 -1.95 22.89
CA ALA A 276 -8.19 -1.96 24.30
C ALA A 276 -7.64 -0.78 25.10
N ALA A 277 -6.65 -0.05 24.55
CA ALA A 277 -6.07 1.10 25.24
C ALA A 277 -7.11 2.19 25.53
N PRO A 278 -7.04 2.88 26.68
CA PRO A 278 -8.01 3.93 27.05
C PRO A 278 -8.15 5.03 25.98
N ARG A 279 -7.03 5.39 25.30
CA ARG A 279 -7.00 6.40 24.23
C ARG A 279 -7.58 5.93 22.92
N SER A 280 -7.75 4.62 22.71
CA SER A 280 -8.33 4.10 21.47
C SER A 280 -9.83 4.32 21.45
N LEU A 281 -10.30 5.02 20.42
CA LEU A 281 -11.72 5.17 20.12
C LEU A 281 -12.15 4.19 19.00
N ARG A 282 -11.30 3.21 18.68
CA ARG A 282 -11.54 2.17 17.67
C ARG A 282 -11.72 2.73 16.25
N MET A 283 -12.39 1.95 15.40
CA MET A 283 -12.62 2.30 13.99
C MET A 283 -13.74 3.33 13.85
N LEU A 284 -13.51 4.36 13.02
CA LEU A 284 -14.50 5.35 12.58
C LEU A 284 -15.06 4.98 11.20
N GLY A 285 -16.00 5.78 10.72
CA GLY A 285 -16.59 5.70 9.40
C GLY A 285 -17.95 5.00 9.38
N MET A 286 -18.45 4.70 8.18
CA MET A 286 -19.80 4.16 7.95
C MET A 286 -20.08 2.86 8.74
N HIS A 287 -19.05 2.00 8.87
CA HIS A 287 -19.13 0.72 9.59
C HIS A 287 -18.37 0.77 10.92
N GLY A 288 -17.96 1.95 11.35
CA GLY A 288 -17.20 2.16 12.59
C GLY A 288 -18.11 2.31 13.82
N ALA A 289 -17.47 2.45 14.97
CA ALA A 289 -18.15 2.69 16.21
C ALA A 289 -18.82 4.07 16.24
N ALA A 290 -20.06 4.15 16.70
CA ALA A 290 -20.81 5.41 16.77
C ALA A 290 -20.06 6.44 17.64
N PHE A 291 -19.50 6.02 18.78
CA PHE A 291 -18.70 6.88 19.64
C PHE A 291 -17.43 7.44 18.95
N ALA A 292 -16.82 6.67 18.03
CA ALA A 292 -15.69 7.16 17.23
C ALA A 292 -16.13 8.29 16.29
N ASN A 293 -17.26 8.12 15.61
CA ASN A 293 -17.83 9.11 14.70
C ASN A 293 -18.24 10.39 15.44
N TYR A 294 -18.88 10.28 16.60
CA TYR A 294 -19.22 11.44 17.42
C TYR A 294 -17.96 12.18 17.94
N ALA A 295 -16.94 11.44 18.37
CA ALA A 295 -15.68 12.07 18.77
C ALA A 295 -15.01 12.84 17.61
N VAL A 296 -15.10 12.32 16.37
CA VAL A 296 -14.62 13.06 15.19
C VAL A 296 -15.44 14.32 14.94
N ASP A 297 -16.76 14.25 15.09
CA ASP A 297 -17.64 15.42 14.92
C ASP A 297 -17.42 16.49 16.00
N ASP A 298 -17.07 16.08 17.21
CA ASP A 298 -16.90 16.97 18.37
C ASP A 298 -15.47 17.51 18.51
N CYS A 299 -14.47 16.89 17.86
CA CYS A 299 -13.08 17.36 17.93
C CYS A 299 -12.93 18.78 17.34
N ASP A 300 -11.98 19.55 17.86
CA ASP A 300 -11.65 20.89 17.35
C ASP A 300 -10.32 20.93 16.59
N PHE A 301 -9.48 19.90 16.73
CA PHE A 301 -8.28 19.70 15.92
C PHE A 301 -8.17 18.23 15.49
N LEU A 302 -8.35 17.96 14.19
CA LEU A 302 -8.18 16.63 13.63
C LEU A 302 -6.79 16.49 13.00
N ILE A 303 -6.02 15.52 13.49
CA ILE A 303 -4.67 15.20 13.04
C ILE A 303 -4.74 13.93 12.21
N ALA A 304 -4.84 14.07 10.89
CA ALA A 304 -4.86 12.93 9.96
C ALA A 304 -3.44 12.41 9.72
N VAL A 305 -3.21 11.15 10.02
CA VAL A 305 -1.93 10.47 9.91
C VAL A 305 -2.06 9.34 8.90
N ALA A 306 -1.51 9.56 7.70
CA ALA A 306 -1.52 8.60 6.59
C ALA A 306 -2.93 8.05 6.28
N ALA A 307 -3.91 8.97 6.14
CA ALA A 307 -5.31 8.70 5.92
C ALA A 307 -5.87 9.55 4.77
N ARG A 308 -6.64 8.93 3.85
CA ARG A 308 -7.10 9.56 2.59
C ARG A 308 -8.39 10.38 2.68
N PHE A 309 -9.11 10.36 3.77
CA PHE A 309 -10.47 10.93 3.89
C PHE A 309 -11.44 10.35 2.83
N ASP A 310 -11.43 9.02 2.63
CA ASP A 310 -12.29 8.39 1.65
C ASP A 310 -13.79 8.48 1.99
N ASP A 311 -14.65 8.13 1.03
CA ASP A 311 -16.11 8.26 1.15
C ASP A 311 -16.74 7.34 2.21
N ARG A 312 -16.05 6.26 2.62
CA ARG A 312 -16.53 5.39 3.72
C ARG A 312 -16.30 6.00 5.09
N VAL A 313 -15.46 7.01 5.15
CA VAL A 313 -15.14 7.76 6.39
C VAL A 313 -15.72 9.17 6.31
N ALA A 314 -15.40 9.93 5.27
CA ALA A 314 -15.81 11.32 5.09
C ALA A 314 -16.92 11.44 4.02
N ALA A 315 -17.96 10.63 4.11
CA ALA A 315 -19.04 10.49 3.12
C ALA A 315 -19.59 11.81 2.59
N VAL A 316 -19.75 12.80 3.48
CA VAL A 316 -20.08 14.19 3.14
C VAL A 316 -18.97 15.07 3.70
N PRO A 317 -17.97 15.44 2.88
CA PRO A 317 -16.78 16.15 3.37
C PRO A 317 -17.07 17.41 4.17
N GLN A 318 -18.12 18.14 3.82
CA GLN A 318 -18.54 19.38 4.51
C GLN A 318 -19.06 19.13 5.94
N ARG A 319 -19.61 17.93 6.18
CA ARG A 319 -20.18 17.53 7.48
C ARG A 319 -19.19 16.74 8.34
N PHE A 320 -18.14 16.21 7.76
CA PHE A 320 -17.12 15.43 8.46
C PHE A 320 -16.27 16.33 9.35
N ALA A 321 -16.12 15.94 10.64
CA ALA A 321 -15.41 16.71 11.66
C ALA A 321 -15.90 18.17 11.70
N LYS A 322 -17.21 18.35 11.83
CA LYS A 322 -17.91 19.66 11.67
C LYS A 322 -17.47 20.72 12.69
N SER A 323 -16.99 20.29 13.87
CA SER A 323 -16.52 21.19 14.93
C SER A 323 -15.04 21.49 14.83
N ALA A 324 -14.31 20.84 13.91
CA ALA A 324 -12.87 20.98 13.79
C ALA A 324 -12.50 22.36 13.24
N LYS A 325 -11.79 23.13 14.07
CA LYS A 325 -11.17 24.41 13.72
C LYS A 325 -9.91 24.22 12.90
N TYR A 326 -9.16 23.15 13.22
CA TYR A 326 -7.89 22.82 12.60
C TYR A 326 -7.87 21.42 12.03
N PHE A 327 -7.18 21.28 10.88
CA PHE A 327 -6.85 20.02 10.26
C PHE A 327 -5.34 19.99 9.98
N ALA A 328 -4.65 18.95 10.46
CA ALA A 328 -3.30 18.61 10.07
C ALA A 328 -3.31 17.31 9.26
N HIS A 329 -2.47 17.18 8.25
CA HIS A 329 -2.39 15.99 7.41
C HIS A 329 -0.95 15.60 7.12
N LEU A 330 -0.54 14.42 7.60
CA LEU A 330 0.73 13.79 7.31
C LEU A 330 0.48 12.65 6.32
N ASP A 331 1.09 12.72 5.13
CA ASP A 331 0.97 11.67 4.13
C ASP A 331 2.24 11.57 3.27
N ILE A 332 2.48 10.41 2.68
CA ILE A 332 3.57 10.21 1.72
C ILE A 332 3.18 10.66 0.31
N ASP A 333 1.88 10.73 0.03
CA ASP A 333 1.32 11.09 -1.27
C ASP A 333 0.81 12.53 -1.30
N ALA A 334 1.56 13.40 -1.96
CA ALA A 334 1.19 14.82 -2.10
C ALA A 334 -0.20 15.01 -2.73
N SER A 335 -0.68 14.06 -3.53
CA SER A 335 -2.00 14.14 -4.18
C SER A 335 -3.17 13.98 -3.21
N GLU A 336 -2.95 13.45 -2.01
CA GLU A 336 -3.99 13.33 -0.98
C GLU A 336 -4.15 14.62 -0.17
N ILE A 337 -3.14 15.51 -0.16
CA ILE A 337 -3.20 16.77 0.57
C ILE A 337 -4.20 17.73 -0.10
N ASN A 338 -5.15 18.24 0.69
CA ASN A 338 -6.22 19.13 0.23
C ASN A 338 -7.19 18.55 -0.81
N LYS A 339 -7.16 17.24 -1.05
CA LYS A 339 -7.99 16.57 -2.03
C LYS A 339 -9.47 16.52 -1.61
N VAL A 340 -9.75 16.10 -0.38
CA VAL A 340 -11.11 15.96 0.17
C VAL A 340 -11.39 17.02 1.24
N LYS A 341 -10.44 17.23 2.16
CA LYS A 341 -10.50 18.26 3.22
C LYS A 341 -9.37 19.25 3.04
N ARG A 342 -9.66 20.53 3.13
CA ARG A 342 -8.63 21.56 3.22
C ARG A 342 -7.99 21.50 4.61
N VAL A 343 -6.67 21.54 4.64
CA VAL A 343 -5.90 21.46 5.88
C VAL A 343 -5.09 22.74 6.08
N GLN A 344 -4.91 23.15 7.33
CA GLN A 344 -4.11 24.33 7.70
C GLN A 344 -2.63 23.98 7.83
N TRP A 345 -2.32 22.70 8.06
CA TRP A 345 -0.96 22.21 8.19
C TRP A 345 -0.82 20.85 7.49
N SER A 346 0.29 20.65 6.80
CA SER A 346 0.56 19.36 6.15
C SER A 346 2.04 19.04 6.11
N HIS A 347 2.34 17.74 6.07
CA HIS A 347 3.65 17.18 5.80
C HIS A 347 3.54 16.13 4.70
N VAL A 348 4.38 16.26 3.65
CA VAL A 348 4.50 15.26 2.59
C VAL A 348 5.85 14.56 2.72
N GLY A 349 5.85 13.35 3.25
CA GLY A 349 7.07 12.60 3.53
C GLY A 349 6.81 11.34 4.35
N LEU A 350 7.86 10.75 4.89
CA LEU A 350 7.75 9.58 5.77
C LEU A 350 7.10 9.97 7.09
N VAL A 351 6.00 9.31 7.41
CA VAL A 351 5.16 9.64 8.58
C VAL A 351 5.86 9.31 9.91
N GLY A 352 6.57 8.19 9.98
CA GLY A 352 7.30 7.80 11.19
C GLY A 352 8.31 8.86 11.64
N PRO A 353 9.29 9.25 10.81
CA PRO A 353 10.23 10.33 11.12
C PRO A 353 9.56 11.66 11.46
N ALA A 354 8.45 12.02 10.79
CA ALA A 354 7.73 13.27 11.09
C ALA A 354 7.09 13.24 12.48
N LEU A 355 6.48 12.12 12.88
CA LEU A 355 5.93 11.93 14.23
C LEU A 355 7.00 12.00 15.31
N VAL A 356 8.18 11.41 15.05
CA VAL A 356 9.33 11.51 15.97
C VAL A 356 9.78 12.96 16.13
N GLN A 357 9.93 13.72 15.03
CA GLN A 357 10.31 15.13 15.11
C GLN A 357 9.26 15.99 15.85
N LEU A 358 7.97 15.75 15.61
CA LEU A 358 6.91 16.42 16.36
C LEU A 358 7.02 16.11 17.86
N LEU A 359 7.23 14.83 18.22
CA LEU A 359 7.37 14.43 19.61
C LEU A 359 8.57 15.09 20.31
N GLU A 360 9.74 15.02 19.68
CA GLU A 360 10.99 15.62 20.20
C GLU A 360 10.86 17.13 20.38
N TYR A 361 10.23 17.81 19.41
CA TYR A 361 10.00 19.26 19.49
C TYR A 361 9.13 19.64 20.70
N GLY A 362 8.04 18.90 20.94
CA GLY A 362 7.18 19.15 22.07
C GLY A 362 7.87 18.87 23.41
N GLN A 363 8.62 17.79 23.48
CA GLN A 363 9.39 17.41 24.68
C GLN A 363 10.46 18.47 25.01
N ALA A 364 11.23 18.90 24.02
CA ALA A 364 12.27 19.91 24.20
C ALA A 364 11.74 21.25 24.71
N ARG A 365 10.46 21.57 24.42
CA ARG A 365 9.79 22.80 24.88
C ARG A 365 8.91 22.59 26.11
N GLY A 366 8.91 21.39 26.69
CA GLY A 366 8.09 21.09 27.86
C GLY A 366 6.59 21.25 27.59
N PHE A 367 6.14 21.00 26.33
CA PHE A 367 4.74 21.14 25.98
C PHE A 367 3.88 20.20 26.80
N LYS A 368 2.94 20.76 27.54
CA LYS A 368 1.96 20.04 28.36
C LYS A 368 0.60 20.72 28.25
N ARG A 369 -0.42 19.94 28.07
CA ARG A 369 -1.82 20.38 28.10
C ARG A 369 -2.64 19.37 28.87
N ASP A 370 -3.69 19.82 29.51
CA ASP A 370 -4.66 18.96 30.18
C ASP A 370 -5.85 18.70 29.23
N TRP A 371 -6.03 17.45 28.85
CA TRP A 371 -7.14 16.97 28.03
C TRP A 371 -8.18 16.20 28.84
N SER A 372 -8.18 16.26 30.17
CA SER A 372 -9.05 15.47 31.06
C SER A 372 -10.53 15.63 30.75
N ALA A 373 -10.99 16.85 30.45
CA ALA A 373 -12.37 17.09 30.06
C ALA A 373 -12.72 16.42 28.73
N TRP A 374 -11.77 16.41 27.75
CA TRP A 374 -11.94 15.73 26.47
C TRP A 374 -11.96 14.20 26.64
N HIS A 375 -11.08 13.65 27.47
CA HIS A 375 -11.09 12.23 27.80
C HIS A 375 -12.37 11.80 28.52
N ALA A 376 -12.87 12.61 29.44
CA ALA A 376 -14.14 12.37 30.11
C ALA A 376 -15.30 12.33 29.10
N HIS A 377 -15.34 13.27 28.16
CA HIS A 377 -16.33 13.28 27.07
C HIS A 377 -16.22 12.04 26.17
N CYS A 378 -15.00 11.67 25.75
CA CYS A 378 -14.80 10.43 24.96
C CYS A 378 -15.25 9.18 25.74
N ALA A 379 -15.01 9.11 27.04
CA ALA A 379 -15.48 8.01 27.90
C ALA A 379 -17.01 7.98 28.02
N GLU A 380 -17.65 9.14 28.07
CA GLU A 380 -19.12 9.28 28.03
C GLU A 380 -19.67 8.74 26.72
N LEU A 381 -19.11 9.17 25.57
CA LEU A 381 -19.52 8.67 24.26
C LEU A 381 -19.39 7.14 24.16
N LYS A 382 -18.29 6.56 24.67
CA LYS A 382 -18.12 5.09 24.73
C LYS A 382 -19.20 4.42 25.57
N ARG A 383 -19.62 5.00 26.69
CA ARG A 383 -20.67 4.44 27.55
C ARG A 383 -22.06 4.57 26.88
N ALA A 384 -22.37 5.75 26.36
CA ALA A 384 -23.67 6.04 25.73
C ALA A 384 -23.92 5.22 24.45
N HIS A 385 -22.85 4.93 23.70
CA HIS A 385 -22.90 4.24 22.42
C HIS A 385 -22.10 2.94 22.42
N ALA A 386 -22.10 2.22 23.55
CA ALA A 386 -21.42 0.95 23.67
C ALA A 386 -21.90 -0.06 22.61
N MET A 387 -20.97 -0.84 22.09
CA MET A 387 -21.27 -1.92 21.13
C MET A 387 -21.83 -3.13 21.91
N ASN A 388 -23.09 -3.05 22.30
CA ASN A 388 -23.77 -4.11 23.05
C ASN A 388 -24.53 -5.04 22.12
N TYR A 389 -24.64 -6.30 22.52
CA TYR A 389 -25.52 -7.29 21.89
C TYR A 389 -26.35 -7.99 22.94
N ASP A 390 -27.53 -8.48 22.53
CA ASP A 390 -28.41 -9.22 23.44
C ASP A 390 -27.86 -10.65 23.65
N ARG A 391 -27.34 -10.90 24.85
CA ARG A 391 -26.77 -12.21 25.24
C ARG A 391 -27.85 -13.29 25.43
N GLN A 392 -29.13 -12.90 25.53
CA GLN A 392 -30.27 -13.82 25.70
C GLN A 392 -31.00 -14.08 24.40
N SER A 393 -30.56 -13.49 23.28
CA SER A 393 -31.17 -13.73 21.97
C SER A 393 -31.09 -15.19 21.59
N THR A 394 -32.21 -15.72 21.09
CA THR A 394 -32.28 -17.08 20.50
C THR A 394 -31.68 -17.13 19.09
N LEU A 395 -31.38 -15.98 18.49
CA LEU A 395 -30.71 -15.85 17.18
C LEU A 395 -29.23 -15.58 17.36
N ILE A 396 -28.40 -16.15 16.48
CA ILE A 396 -26.99 -15.86 16.44
C ILE A 396 -26.82 -14.42 15.95
N GLN A 397 -26.36 -13.56 16.82
CA GLN A 397 -26.09 -12.16 16.48
C GLN A 397 -24.66 -12.00 15.94
N PRO A 398 -24.45 -11.21 14.86
CA PRO A 398 -23.11 -11.00 14.29
C PRO A 398 -22.08 -10.53 15.34
N TYR A 399 -22.48 -9.63 16.24
CA TYR A 399 -21.61 -9.11 17.30
C TYR A 399 -21.19 -10.16 18.35
N TYR A 400 -21.94 -11.26 18.45
CA TYR A 400 -21.57 -12.38 19.32
C TYR A 400 -20.49 -13.26 18.68
N VAL A 401 -20.50 -13.37 17.35
CA VAL A 401 -19.60 -14.25 16.59
C VAL A 401 -18.22 -13.59 16.43
N ILE A 402 -18.21 -12.26 16.26
CA ILE A 402 -16.98 -11.47 16.06
C ILE A 402 -16.34 -11.13 17.41
#